data_15b700c3ae37b74abe24ac0098e4ce0c
#
_entry.id   15b700c3ae37b74abe24ac0098e4ce0c
#
_cell.length_a   1.000
_cell.length_b   1.000
_cell.length_c   1.000
_cell.angle_alpha   90.00
_cell.angle_beta   90.00
_cell.angle_gamma   90.00
#
_symmetry.space_group_name_H-M   'P 1'
#
loop_
_entity.id
_entity.type
_entity.pdbx_description
1 polymer ?
#
loop_
_entity_poly.entity_id
_entity_poly.type
_entity_poly.pdbx_seq_one_letter_code
_entity_poly.pdbx_strand_id
1 'polypeptide(L)'
;MGEKTLDQAAGLRRLGARQPVNVVAITGGKGGVGKTLLAVNLGAALARRGRATMLLDADLGLANVDVLLGLNARHNLEHVVSGECSLDDVIVTAASGLRVVPASSGSSAMATLGRAQHAGLIHAFSQLLEPLDVLLIDTAAGLGDGVLTFSAAAQRVVVVVCDEPASLTDAYGLIKVLNRRQSGCRFEIVASMVAGAAQGRTLYEKVARVCHRFLGITPAYFGYVPHDEYLRRAIRRQTTVVEAYPSSPSARAFERLAADAASWAPASGARGGIEFFMERMIRPPAPRPESVAQ
;
A
#
# COMPACT_ATOMS: atom_id res chain seq x y z
N MET A 1 38.70 28.27 -12.84
CA MET A 1 37.41 27.62 -13.14
C MET A 1 37.60 26.14 -12.93
N GLY A 2 37.13 25.60 -11.79
CA GLY A 2 37.26 24.18 -11.47
C GLY A 2 36.01 23.45 -11.92
N GLU A 3 36.14 22.51 -12.84
CA GLU A 3 35.10 21.55 -13.23
C GLU A 3 34.74 20.72 -12.02
N LYS A 4 33.48 20.85 -11.60
CA LYS A 4 32.84 19.89 -10.68
C LYS A 4 32.67 18.57 -11.42
N THR A 5 33.64 17.68 -11.32
CA THR A 5 33.48 16.28 -11.65
C THR A 5 32.30 15.75 -10.79
N LEU A 6 31.18 15.53 -11.43
CA LEU A 6 30.01 14.83 -10.80
C LEU A 6 30.50 13.44 -10.40
N ASP A 7 30.71 13.23 -9.10
CA ASP A 7 31.13 11.95 -8.54
C ASP A 7 30.00 10.92 -8.72
N GLN A 8 30.00 10.22 -9.86
CA GLN A 8 29.08 9.13 -10.17
C GLN A 8 29.14 8.01 -9.11
N ALA A 9 30.32 7.86 -8.46
CA ALA A 9 30.47 6.91 -7.37
C ALA A 9 29.79 7.36 -6.06
N ALA A 10 29.55 8.66 -5.86
CA ALA A 10 28.77 9.14 -4.72
C ALA A 10 27.29 8.79 -4.85
N GLY A 11 26.73 8.82 -6.06
CA GLY A 11 25.38 8.33 -6.36
C GLY A 11 25.23 6.83 -6.06
N LEU A 12 26.18 6.02 -6.55
CA LEU A 12 26.22 4.58 -6.30
C LEU A 12 26.41 4.22 -4.82
N ARG A 13 27.24 4.98 -4.10
CA ARG A 13 27.42 4.81 -2.64
C ARG A 13 26.17 5.16 -1.85
N ARG A 14 25.40 6.18 -2.26
CA ARG A 14 24.10 6.52 -1.66
C ARG A 14 23.05 5.44 -1.90
N LEU A 15 23.02 4.82 -3.08
CA LEU A 15 22.14 3.69 -3.39
C LEU A 15 22.48 2.42 -2.57
N GLY A 16 23.77 2.16 -2.28
CA GLY A 16 24.21 1.03 -1.46
C GLY A 16 24.00 1.19 0.04
N ALA A 17 23.77 2.40 0.55
CA ALA A 17 23.62 2.70 1.97
C ALA A 17 22.16 2.81 2.45
N ARG A 18 21.17 2.78 1.52
CA ARG A 18 19.76 2.90 1.89
C ARG A 18 19.22 1.61 2.48
N GLN A 19 18.54 1.72 3.59
CA GLN A 19 17.83 0.58 4.17
C GLN A 19 16.69 0.14 3.24
N PRO A 20 16.47 -1.18 3.09
CA PRO A 20 15.40 -1.69 2.25
C PRO A 20 14.03 -1.31 2.83
N VAL A 21 13.15 -0.79 1.97
CA VAL A 21 11.80 -0.35 2.31
C VAL A 21 10.81 -1.49 2.09
N ASN A 22 9.93 -1.74 3.05
CA ASN A 22 8.79 -2.64 2.85
C ASN A 22 7.67 -1.92 2.10
N VAL A 23 7.44 -2.26 0.84
CA VAL A 23 6.35 -1.71 0.03
C VAL A 23 5.17 -2.66 0.04
N VAL A 24 4.04 -2.17 0.55
CA VAL A 24 2.83 -2.96 0.82
C VAL A 24 1.63 -2.31 0.14
N ALA A 25 1.03 -2.99 -0.82
CA ALA A 25 -0.24 -2.55 -1.40
C ALA A 25 -1.41 -3.09 -0.57
N ILE A 26 -2.32 -2.21 -0.20
CA ILE A 26 -3.59 -2.56 0.46
C ILE A 26 -4.68 -2.43 -0.59
N THR A 27 -5.32 -3.56 -0.89
CA THR A 27 -6.26 -3.68 -1.99
C THR A 27 -7.46 -4.55 -1.63
N GLY A 28 -8.44 -4.61 -2.51
CA GLY A 28 -9.61 -5.49 -2.37
C GLY A 28 -10.46 -5.46 -3.62
N GLY A 29 -11.08 -6.57 -3.94
CA GLY A 29 -11.89 -6.70 -5.16
C GLY A 29 -13.16 -5.84 -5.13
N LYS A 30 -13.65 -5.47 -3.93
CA LYS A 30 -14.93 -4.76 -3.76
C LYS A 30 -14.73 -3.43 -3.03
N GLY A 31 -15.58 -2.43 -3.36
CA GLY A 31 -15.68 -1.17 -2.63
C GLY A 31 -16.28 -1.37 -1.22
N GLY A 32 -15.91 -0.51 -0.28
CA GLY A 32 -16.50 -0.51 1.07
C GLY A 32 -15.99 -1.59 2.03
N VAL A 33 -15.05 -2.46 1.65
CA VAL A 33 -14.49 -3.52 2.53
C VAL A 33 -13.54 -2.99 3.61
N GLY A 34 -13.21 -1.69 3.60
CA GLY A 34 -12.38 -1.06 4.62
C GLY A 34 -10.89 -0.94 4.28
N LYS A 35 -10.50 -0.92 3.00
CA LYS A 35 -9.11 -0.76 2.55
C LYS A 35 -8.45 0.49 3.11
N THR A 36 -8.99 1.65 2.82
CA THR A 36 -8.47 2.94 3.28
C THR A 36 -8.40 3.03 4.81
N LEU A 37 -9.43 2.49 5.50
CA LEU A 37 -9.42 2.43 6.96
C LEU A 37 -8.31 1.54 7.51
N LEU A 38 -8.04 0.42 6.84
CA LEU A 38 -6.90 -0.43 7.17
C LEU A 38 -5.59 0.33 6.92
N ALA A 39 -5.44 0.96 5.75
CA ALA A 39 -4.23 1.67 5.36
C ALA A 39 -3.88 2.79 6.37
N VAL A 40 -4.85 3.64 6.68
CA VAL A 40 -4.70 4.78 7.59
C VAL A 40 -4.38 4.32 9.01
N ASN A 41 -5.14 3.37 9.56
CA ASN A 41 -4.97 2.95 10.96
C ASN A 41 -3.74 2.04 11.14
N LEU A 42 -3.41 1.17 10.19
CA LEU A 42 -2.17 0.39 10.18
C LEU A 42 -0.96 1.32 10.08
N GLY A 43 -1.01 2.31 9.19
CA GLY A 43 0.03 3.30 9.02
C GLY A 43 0.27 4.11 10.29
N ALA A 44 -0.80 4.60 10.92
CA ALA A 44 -0.72 5.31 12.18
C ALA A 44 -0.15 4.43 13.32
N ALA A 45 -0.59 3.17 13.41
CA ALA A 45 -0.08 2.23 14.42
C ALA A 45 1.41 1.91 14.21
N LEU A 46 1.88 1.77 12.97
CA LEU A 46 3.29 1.59 12.63
C LEU A 46 4.13 2.83 13.00
N ALA A 47 3.65 4.02 12.62
CA ALA A 47 4.34 5.28 12.93
C ALA A 47 4.47 5.49 14.45
N ARG A 48 3.41 5.25 15.22
CA ARG A 48 3.42 5.30 16.70
C ARG A 48 4.38 4.29 17.34
N ARG A 49 4.73 3.21 16.63
CA ARG A 49 5.75 2.23 17.04
C ARG A 49 7.17 2.64 16.64
N GLY A 50 7.35 3.86 16.14
CA GLY A 50 8.65 4.40 15.73
C GLY A 50 9.12 3.93 14.35
N ARG A 51 8.23 3.32 13.52
CA ARG A 51 8.58 2.98 12.14
C ARG A 51 8.38 4.19 11.24
N ALA A 52 9.39 4.56 10.47
CA ALA A 52 9.27 5.60 9.45
C ALA A 52 8.28 5.13 8.36
N THR A 53 7.02 5.53 8.49
CA THR A 53 5.91 5.01 7.67
C THR A 53 5.33 6.11 6.79
N MET A 54 5.13 5.78 5.52
CA MET A 54 4.47 6.65 4.54
C MET A 54 3.26 5.94 3.95
N LEU A 55 2.19 6.66 3.73
CA LEU A 55 0.98 6.21 3.06
C LEU A 55 0.82 6.99 1.75
N LEU A 56 0.83 6.29 0.63
CA LEU A 56 0.48 6.80 -0.68
C LEU A 56 -1.00 6.51 -0.94
N ASP A 57 -1.79 7.56 -1.10
CA ASP A 57 -3.15 7.42 -1.62
C ASP A 57 -3.07 7.18 -3.14
N ALA A 58 -3.41 5.98 -3.57
CA ALA A 58 -3.43 5.56 -4.97
C ALA A 58 -4.86 5.29 -5.48
N ASP A 59 -5.89 5.73 -4.75
CA ASP A 59 -7.26 5.80 -5.26
C ASP A 59 -7.45 7.10 -6.05
N LEU A 60 -6.93 7.12 -7.27
CA LEU A 60 -6.92 8.29 -8.15
C LEU A 60 -8.32 8.79 -8.54
N GLY A 61 -9.36 8.00 -8.29
CA GLY A 61 -10.75 8.36 -8.58
C GLY A 61 -11.47 9.03 -7.40
N LEU A 62 -11.21 8.56 -6.20
CA LEU A 62 -11.90 8.95 -4.98
C LEU A 62 -10.90 9.08 -3.81
N ALA A 63 -9.82 9.85 -4.03
CA ALA A 63 -8.86 10.16 -2.98
C ALA A 63 -9.58 10.72 -1.74
N ASN A 64 -9.30 10.13 -0.58
CA ASN A 64 -9.99 10.48 0.64
C ASN A 64 -9.16 10.30 1.93
N VAL A 65 -7.89 9.93 1.82
CA VAL A 65 -7.01 9.75 2.98
C VAL A 65 -6.82 11.06 3.74
N ASP A 66 -6.62 12.17 3.02
CA ASP A 66 -6.50 13.51 3.59
C ASP A 66 -7.78 13.94 4.32
N VAL A 67 -8.94 13.68 3.72
CA VAL A 67 -10.25 13.95 4.33
C VAL A 67 -10.46 13.11 5.59
N LEU A 68 -10.11 11.82 5.56
CA LEU A 68 -10.24 10.92 6.71
C LEU A 68 -9.37 11.32 7.90
N LEU A 69 -8.23 11.95 7.62
CA LEU A 69 -7.28 12.40 8.65
C LEU A 69 -7.37 13.90 8.97
N GLY A 70 -8.29 14.64 8.31
CA GLY A 70 -8.43 16.07 8.48
C GLY A 70 -7.17 16.85 8.06
N LEU A 71 -6.43 16.32 7.09
CA LEU A 71 -5.21 16.94 6.59
C LEU A 71 -5.53 17.98 5.53
N ASN A 72 -4.80 19.09 5.54
CA ASN A 72 -4.93 20.14 4.54
C ASN A 72 -3.70 20.10 3.61
N ALA A 73 -3.77 19.29 2.56
CA ALA A 73 -2.73 19.20 1.55
C ALA A 73 -2.89 20.33 0.52
N ARG A 74 -1.85 21.15 0.34
CA ARG A 74 -1.82 22.21 -0.69
C ARG A 74 -1.44 21.67 -2.06
N HIS A 75 -0.61 20.67 -2.07
CA HIS A 75 -0.08 20.01 -3.26
C HIS A 75 -0.33 18.50 -3.18
N ASN A 76 -0.31 17.84 -4.33
CA ASN A 76 -0.47 16.40 -4.46
C ASN A 76 0.58 15.85 -5.43
N LEU A 77 0.57 14.55 -5.66
CA LEU A 77 1.57 13.88 -6.50
C LEU A 77 1.59 14.39 -7.96
N GLU A 78 0.49 14.94 -8.47
CA GLU A 78 0.41 15.52 -9.81
C GLU A 78 1.33 16.74 -9.97
N HIS A 79 1.40 17.60 -8.94
CA HIS A 79 2.29 18.77 -8.91
C HIS A 79 3.78 18.34 -8.89
N VAL A 80 4.09 17.19 -8.31
CA VAL A 80 5.46 16.62 -8.38
C VAL A 80 5.78 16.16 -9.81
N VAL A 81 4.82 15.49 -10.44
CA VAL A 81 4.98 14.97 -11.81
C VAL A 81 5.07 16.10 -12.85
N SER A 82 4.34 17.20 -12.63
CA SER A 82 4.44 18.41 -13.48
C SER A 82 5.72 19.22 -13.22
N GLY A 83 6.45 18.92 -12.14
CA GLY A 83 7.66 19.64 -11.75
C GLY A 83 7.38 20.97 -11.02
N GLU A 84 6.17 21.18 -10.55
CA GLU A 84 5.77 22.39 -9.84
C GLU A 84 6.30 22.44 -8.40
N CYS A 85 6.49 21.28 -7.77
CA CYS A 85 7.04 21.17 -6.42
C CYS A 85 7.83 19.87 -6.23
N SER A 86 8.57 19.77 -5.13
CA SER A 86 9.26 18.55 -4.74
C SER A 86 8.31 17.55 -4.07
N LEU A 87 8.73 16.29 -3.91
CA LEU A 87 7.93 15.31 -3.17
C LEU A 87 7.79 15.68 -1.68
N ASP A 88 8.84 16.27 -1.10
CA ASP A 88 8.81 16.72 0.30
C ASP A 88 7.76 17.83 0.53
N ASP A 89 7.47 18.67 -0.47
CA ASP A 89 6.43 19.72 -0.39
C ASP A 89 5.00 19.17 -0.41
N VAL A 90 4.82 17.93 -0.86
CA VAL A 90 3.52 17.24 -0.97
C VAL A 90 3.21 16.43 0.29
N ILE A 91 4.25 15.95 0.98
CA ILE A 91 4.10 15.10 2.15
C ILE A 91 3.46 15.89 3.29
N VAL A 92 2.33 15.38 3.79
CA VAL A 92 1.68 15.91 4.98
C VAL A 92 1.81 14.91 6.12
N THR A 93 2.23 15.35 7.29
CA THR A 93 2.40 14.47 8.45
C THR A 93 1.17 14.55 9.36
N ALA A 94 0.54 13.42 9.60
CA ALA A 94 -0.56 13.27 10.55
C ALA A 94 -0.05 13.31 12.01
N ALA A 95 -0.95 13.53 12.97
CA ALA A 95 -0.62 13.61 14.40
C ALA A 95 0.09 12.36 14.94
N SER A 96 -0.22 11.19 14.38
CA SER A 96 0.44 9.90 14.68
C SER A 96 1.90 9.81 14.23
N GLY A 97 2.39 10.76 13.43
CA GLY A 97 3.69 10.68 12.75
C GLY A 97 3.63 9.95 11.40
N LEU A 98 2.44 9.50 10.96
CA LEU A 98 2.24 8.93 9.63
C LEU A 98 2.42 10.03 8.57
N ARG A 99 3.32 9.82 7.62
CA ARG A 99 3.50 10.69 6.45
C ARG A 99 2.52 10.27 5.36
N VAL A 100 1.81 11.20 4.76
CA VAL A 100 0.80 10.94 3.72
C VAL A 100 1.18 11.69 2.46
N VAL A 101 1.18 10.98 1.34
CA VAL A 101 1.23 11.55 -0.01
C VAL A 101 -0.19 11.48 -0.57
N PRO A 102 -0.90 12.62 -0.63
CA PRO A 102 -2.28 12.65 -1.10
C PRO A 102 -2.34 12.46 -2.62
N ALA A 103 -3.38 11.78 -3.08
CA ALA A 103 -3.68 11.70 -4.50
C ALA A 103 -4.33 12.98 -5.02
N SER A 104 -4.29 13.13 -6.32
CA SER A 104 -5.08 14.13 -7.04
C SER A 104 -6.48 13.58 -7.28
N SER A 105 -7.49 14.16 -6.67
CA SER A 105 -8.89 13.78 -6.91
C SER A 105 -9.27 14.04 -8.38
N GLY A 106 -9.63 12.97 -9.11
CA GLY A 106 -10.12 13.07 -10.49
C GLY A 106 -9.05 13.17 -11.58
N SER A 107 -7.77 12.99 -11.25
CA SER A 107 -6.69 12.96 -12.24
C SER A 107 -6.37 11.53 -12.71
N SER A 108 -6.51 11.31 -14.02
CA SER A 108 -5.99 10.10 -14.67
C SER A 108 -4.47 10.20 -14.96
N ALA A 109 -3.80 11.24 -14.48
CA ALA A 109 -2.41 11.54 -14.80
C ALA A 109 -1.45 10.39 -14.47
N MET A 110 -1.64 9.73 -13.33
CA MET A 110 -0.82 8.57 -12.94
C MET A 110 -1.00 7.35 -13.86
N ALA A 111 -2.15 7.21 -14.50
CA ALA A 111 -2.42 6.12 -15.45
C ALA A 111 -1.85 6.41 -16.85
N THR A 112 -1.60 7.68 -17.17
CA THR A 112 -1.19 8.15 -18.51
C THR A 112 0.20 8.77 -18.54
N LEU A 113 0.99 8.61 -17.48
CA LEU A 113 2.34 9.18 -17.37
C LEU A 113 3.24 8.76 -18.54
N GLY A 114 3.88 9.72 -19.19
CA GLY A 114 4.94 9.48 -20.17
C GLY A 114 6.26 9.01 -19.52
N ARG A 115 7.17 8.47 -20.31
CA ARG A 115 8.48 7.95 -19.81
C ARG A 115 9.27 8.98 -19.01
N ALA A 116 9.27 10.24 -19.43
CA ALA A 116 9.99 11.31 -18.73
C ALA A 116 9.39 11.61 -17.35
N GLN A 117 8.06 11.64 -17.25
CA GLN A 117 7.34 11.85 -16.00
C GLN A 117 7.55 10.68 -15.02
N HIS A 118 7.57 9.46 -15.51
CA HIS A 118 7.94 8.29 -14.72
C HIS A 118 9.37 8.40 -14.14
N ALA A 119 10.34 8.77 -14.98
CA ALA A 119 11.72 8.96 -14.52
C ALA A 119 11.81 10.08 -13.46
N GLY A 120 11.07 11.17 -13.64
CA GLY A 120 10.95 12.24 -12.66
C GLY A 120 10.38 11.76 -11.32
N LEU A 121 9.33 10.92 -11.34
CA LEU A 121 8.73 10.37 -10.13
C LEU A 121 9.69 9.42 -9.39
N ILE A 122 10.38 8.51 -10.10
CA ILE A 122 11.44 7.68 -9.52
C ILE A 122 12.50 8.55 -8.84
N HIS A 123 12.93 9.59 -9.55
CA HIS A 123 13.93 10.51 -9.03
C HIS A 123 13.42 11.24 -7.77
N ALA A 124 12.18 11.73 -7.76
CA ALA A 124 11.59 12.40 -6.62
C ALA A 124 11.55 11.49 -5.38
N PHE A 125 11.10 10.23 -5.51
CA PHE A 125 11.13 9.26 -4.42
C PHE A 125 12.57 8.90 -4.00
N SER A 126 13.52 8.90 -4.93
CA SER A 126 14.93 8.65 -4.63
C SER A 126 15.62 9.83 -3.93
N GLN A 127 15.05 11.01 -3.97
CA GLN A 127 15.53 12.21 -3.28
C GLN A 127 14.92 12.42 -1.89
N LEU A 128 13.99 11.53 -1.44
CA LEU A 128 13.46 11.62 -0.10
C LEU A 128 14.60 11.75 0.92
N LEU A 129 14.60 12.85 1.66
CA LEU A 129 15.66 13.18 2.62
C LEU A 129 15.56 12.30 3.87
N GLU A 130 14.36 11.99 4.29
CA GLU A 130 14.10 11.21 5.49
C GLU A 130 14.06 9.70 5.21
N PRO A 131 14.57 8.87 6.13
CA PRO A 131 14.49 7.43 6.00
C PRO A 131 13.04 6.95 5.93
N LEU A 132 12.82 5.84 5.23
CA LEU A 132 11.53 5.19 5.09
C LEU A 132 11.68 3.69 5.37
N ASP A 133 10.91 3.17 6.33
CA ASP A 133 10.88 1.74 6.65
C ASP A 133 9.74 1.03 5.90
N VAL A 134 8.57 1.69 5.80
CA VAL A 134 7.35 1.11 5.25
C VAL A 134 6.64 2.12 4.35
N LEU A 135 6.37 1.72 3.11
CA LEU A 135 5.46 2.40 2.21
C LEU A 135 4.16 1.60 2.10
N LEU A 136 3.07 2.13 2.62
CA LEU A 136 1.73 1.61 2.40
C LEU A 136 1.12 2.30 1.18
N ILE A 137 0.41 1.55 0.35
CA ILE A 137 -0.27 2.06 -0.85
C ILE A 137 -1.74 1.69 -0.74
N ASP A 138 -2.59 2.67 -0.53
CA ASP A 138 -4.03 2.48 -0.55
C ASP A 138 -4.54 2.52 -1.98
N THR A 139 -5.07 1.42 -2.49
CA THR A 139 -5.54 1.33 -3.87
C THR A 139 -7.06 1.43 -3.97
N ALA A 140 -7.56 1.86 -5.11
CA ALA A 140 -8.98 1.76 -5.44
C ALA A 140 -9.49 0.29 -5.34
N ALA A 141 -10.79 0.10 -5.42
CA ALA A 141 -11.40 -1.22 -5.47
C ALA A 141 -11.38 -1.81 -6.88
N GLY A 142 -11.38 -3.14 -6.97
CA GLY A 142 -11.61 -3.88 -8.22
C GLY A 142 -10.34 -4.24 -8.98
N LEU A 143 -10.43 -4.30 -10.30
CA LEU A 143 -9.40 -4.81 -11.22
C LEU A 143 -8.89 -3.72 -12.19
N GLY A 144 -9.10 -2.45 -11.89
CA GLY A 144 -8.64 -1.34 -12.72
C GLY A 144 -7.12 -1.34 -12.90
N ASP A 145 -6.63 -0.77 -13.99
CA ASP A 145 -5.20 -0.79 -14.32
C ASP A 145 -4.33 -0.16 -13.24
N GLY A 146 -4.77 0.91 -12.58
CA GLY A 146 -4.06 1.51 -11.45
C GLY A 146 -3.91 0.52 -10.29
N VAL A 147 -5.01 -0.17 -9.90
CA VAL A 147 -4.97 -1.18 -8.83
C VAL A 147 -3.98 -2.28 -9.15
N LEU A 148 -4.03 -2.80 -10.37
CA LEU A 148 -3.16 -3.88 -10.81
C LEU A 148 -1.69 -3.44 -10.91
N THR A 149 -1.43 -2.20 -11.36
CA THR A 149 -0.09 -1.65 -11.49
C THR A 149 0.56 -1.45 -10.12
N PHE A 150 -0.11 -0.74 -9.20
CA PHE A 150 0.41 -0.52 -7.84
C PHE A 150 0.58 -1.83 -7.07
N SER A 151 -0.42 -2.71 -7.13
CA SER A 151 -0.35 -4.01 -6.45
C SER A 151 0.75 -4.91 -7.02
N ALA A 152 0.93 -4.93 -8.35
CA ALA A 152 1.98 -5.71 -8.99
C ALA A 152 3.38 -5.15 -8.70
N ALA A 153 3.55 -3.86 -8.49
CA ALA A 153 4.83 -3.27 -8.12
C ALA A 153 5.24 -3.54 -6.67
N ALA A 154 4.26 -3.71 -5.76
CA ALA A 154 4.50 -3.95 -4.35
C ALA A 154 5.17 -5.31 -4.07
N GLN A 155 5.86 -5.40 -2.94
CA GLN A 155 6.49 -6.63 -2.46
C GLN A 155 5.47 -7.55 -1.77
N ARG A 156 4.48 -6.95 -1.12
CA ARG A 156 3.37 -7.60 -0.44
C ARG A 156 2.06 -6.99 -0.88
N VAL A 157 1.05 -7.83 -1.01
CA VAL A 157 -0.32 -7.40 -1.34
C VAL A 157 -1.24 -7.89 -0.25
N VAL A 158 -1.71 -6.95 0.56
CA VAL A 158 -2.73 -7.18 1.58
C VAL A 158 -4.11 -7.05 0.94
N VAL A 159 -4.81 -8.17 0.82
CA VAL A 159 -6.15 -8.23 0.25
C VAL A 159 -7.17 -8.20 1.37
N VAL A 160 -7.98 -7.14 1.39
CA VAL A 160 -9.04 -6.95 2.39
C VAL A 160 -10.31 -7.62 1.93
N VAL A 161 -10.87 -8.48 2.77
CA VAL A 161 -12.10 -9.23 2.50
C VAL A 161 -13.12 -9.06 3.63
N CYS A 162 -14.40 -9.05 3.31
CA CYS A 162 -15.49 -9.13 4.30
C CYS A 162 -16.36 -10.38 4.03
N ASP A 163 -17.20 -10.76 4.98
CA ASP A 163 -17.99 -11.99 4.90
C ASP A 163 -19.22 -11.81 4.00
N GLU A 164 -18.97 -11.48 2.74
CA GLU A 164 -19.93 -11.37 1.67
C GLU A 164 -19.48 -12.21 0.46
N PRO A 165 -20.36 -12.99 -0.19
CA PRO A 165 -20.00 -13.82 -1.32
C PRO A 165 -19.29 -13.05 -2.45
N ALA A 166 -19.75 -11.84 -2.77
CA ALA A 166 -19.14 -10.98 -3.78
C ALA A 166 -17.70 -10.61 -3.39
N SER A 167 -17.45 -10.24 -2.12
CA SER A 167 -16.11 -9.89 -1.65
C SER A 167 -15.11 -11.04 -1.82
N LEU A 168 -15.53 -12.27 -1.55
CA LEU A 168 -14.70 -13.47 -1.71
C LEU A 168 -14.39 -13.77 -3.17
N THR A 169 -15.40 -13.67 -4.05
CA THR A 169 -15.24 -13.88 -5.49
C THR A 169 -14.31 -12.84 -6.10
N ASP A 170 -14.51 -11.58 -5.75
CA ASP A 170 -13.72 -10.47 -6.27
C ASP A 170 -12.27 -10.53 -5.76
N ALA A 171 -12.06 -10.90 -4.49
CA ALA A 171 -10.73 -11.11 -3.93
C ALA A 171 -9.98 -12.25 -4.64
N TYR A 172 -10.67 -13.38 -4.91
CA TYR A 172 -10.09 -14.46 -5.71
C TYR A 172 -9.73 -13.98 -7.13
N GLY A 173 -10.63 -13.25 -7.79
CA GLY A 173 -10.39 -12.67 -9.12
C GLY A 173 -9.15 -11.78 -9.15
N LEU A 174 -9.00 -10.90 -8.15
CA LEU A 174 -7.87 -10.01 -7.98
C LEU A 174 -6.57 -10.79 -7.79
N ILE A 175 -6.53 -11.74 -6.86
CA ILE A 175 -5.37 -12.59 -6.61
C ILE A 175 -4.98 -13.37 -7.88
N LYS A 176 -5.95 -13.93 -8.60
CA LYS A 176 -5.73 -14.65 -9.86
C LYS A 176 -5.04 -13.78 -10.91
N VAL A 177 -5.53 -12.54 -11.11
CA VAL A 177 -4.96 -11.63 -12.11
C VAL A 177 -3.55 -11.20 -11.69
N LEU A 178 -3.35 -10.83 -10.44
CA LEU A 178 -2.03 -10.42 -9.92
C LEU A 178 -1.01 -11.56 -9.96
N ASN A 179 -1.40 -12.78 -9.58
CA ASN A 179 -0.51 -13.95 -9.63
C ASN A 179 -0.06 -14.30 -11.05
N ARG A 180 -0.91 -14.02 -12.05
CA ARG A 180 -0.55 -14.18 -13.47
C ARG A 180 0.40 -13.08 -13.96
N ARG A 181 0.15 -11.83 -13.54
CA ARG A 181 1.00 -10.68 -13.93
C ARG A 181 2.39 -10.74 -13.29
N GLN A 182 2.51 -11.30 -12.09
CA GLN A 182 3.75 -11.27 -11.33
C GLN A 182 4.00 -12.56 -10.56
N SER A 183 5.10 -13.20 -10.86
CA SER A 183 5.62 -14.32 -10.06
C SER A 183 6.30 -13.83 -8.80
N GLY A 184 5.95 -14.44 -7.65
CA GLY A 184 6.61 -14.17 -6.36
C GLY A 184 6.01 -13.02 -5.55
N CYS A 185 4.81 -12.53 -5.90
CA CYS A 185 4.04 -11.66 -5.04
C CYS A 185 3.58 -12.41 -3.79
N ARG A 186 3.75 -11.80 -2.62
CA ARG A 186 3.26 -12.36 -1.35
C ARG A 186 1.87 -11.79 -1.08
N PHE A 187 0.87 -12.67 -1.14
CA PHE A 187 -0.50 -12.30 -0.81
C PHE A 187 -0.78 -12.55 0.66
N GLU A 188 -1.39 -11.58 1.31
CA GLU A 188 -1.82 -11.63 2.71
C GLU A 188 -3.29 -11.23 2.80
N ILE A 189 -4.08 -11.93 3.64
CA ILE A 189 -5.51 -11.69 3.79
C ILE A 189 -5.78 -11.02 5.13
N VAL A 190 -6.53 -9.91 5.08
CA VAL A 190 -7.16 -9.30 6.25
C VAL A 190 -8.67 -9.50 6.16
N ALA A 191 -9.23 -10.17 7.16
CA ALA A 191 -10.67 -10.31 7.33
C ALA A 191 -11.23 -9.04 8.01
N SER A 192 -12.02 -8.27 7.31
CA SER A 192 -12.57 -6.99 7.78
C SER A 192 -14.05 -7.12 8.17
N MET A 193 -14.47 -6.27 9.11
CA MET A 193 -15.87 -6.19 9.59
C MET A 193 -16.42 -7.51 10.14
N VAL A 194 -15.56 -8.30 10.76
CA VAL A 194 -15.95 -9.60 11.38
C VAL A 194 -16.32 -9.42 12.86
N ALA A 195 -17.06 -10.37 13.42
CA ALA A 195 -17.42 -10.36 14.84
C ALA A 195 -16.19 -10.63 15.75
N GLY A 196 -15.17 -11.35 15.25
CA GLY A 196 -13.98 -11.67 16.01
C GLY A 196 -13.05 -12.64 15.31
N ALA A 197 -12.05 -13.13 16.05
CA ALA A 197 -10.96 -13.95 15.51
C ALA A 197 -11.44 -15.24 14.83
N ALA A 198 -12.43 -15.93 15.40
CA ALA A 198 -12.95 -17.18 14.82
C ALA A 198 -13.58 -16.96 13.45
N GLN A 199 -14.44 -15.95 13.32
CA GLN A 199 -15.04 -15.60 12.03
C GLN A 199 -13.96 -15.14 11.02
N GLY A 200 -12.98 -14.33 11.49
CA GLY A 200 -11.87 -13.88 10.65
C GLY A 200 -11.06 -15.06 10.10
N ARG A 201 -10.78 -16.05 10.91
CA ARG A 201 -10.08 -17.28 10.49
C ARG A 201 -10.89 -18.08 9.49
N THR A 202 -12.19 -18.30 9.76
CA THR A 202 -13.09 -19.00 8.83
C THR A 202 -13.17 -18.31 7.46
N LEU A 203 -13.24 -16.97 7.47
CA LEU A 203 -13.28 -16.18 6.25
C LEU A 203 -11.97 -16.33 5.43
N TYR A 204 -10.82 -16.22 6.10
CA TYR A 204 -9.53 -16.48 5.49
C TYR A 204 -9.46 -17.88 4.86
N GLU A 205 -9.88 -18.92 5.58
CA GLU A 205 -9.81 -20.30 5.10
C GLU A 205 -10.65 -20.53 3.83
N LYS A 206 -11.80 -19.84 3.70
CA LYS A 206 -12.59 -19.87 2.46
C LYS A 206 -11.76 -19.37 1.28
N VAL A 207 -11.09 -18.21 1.41
CA VAL A 207 -10.26 -17.63 0.34
C VAL A 207 -9.03 -18.50 0.07
N ALA A 208 -8.32 -18.91 1.10
CA ALA A 208 -7.11 -19.72 0.98
C ALA A 208 -7.37 -21.06 0.27
N ARG A 209 -8.49 -21.73 0.60
CA ARG A 209 -8.91 -22.99 -0.04
C ARG A 209 -9.14 -22.83 -1.54
N VAL A 210 -9.83 -21.76 -1.95
CA VAL A 210 -10.10 -21.49 -3.37
C VAL A 210 -8.82 -21.15 -4.12
N CYS A 211 -7.96 -20.29 -3.54
CA CYS A 211 -6.67 -19.96 -4.12
C CYS A 211 -5.75 -21.17 -4.24
N HIS A 212 -5.69 -22.03 -3.21
CA HIS A 212 -4.91 -23.25 -3.26
C HIS A 212 -5.40 -24.20 -4.37
N ARG A 213 -6.72 -24.45 -4.41
CA ARG A 213 -7.32 -25.38 -5.37
C ARG A 213 -7.13 -24.96 -6.83
N PHE A 214 -7.28 -23.67 -7.15
CA PHE A 214 -7.34 -23.21 -8.54
C PHE A 214 -6.11 -22.43 -9.02
N LEU A 215 -5.28 -21.93 -8.09
CA LEU A 215 -4.09 -21.16 -8.44
C LEU A 215 -2.79 -21.82 -7.95
N GLY A 216 -2.88 -22.87 -7.13
CA GLY A 216 -1.71 -23.53 -6.54
C GLY A 216 -0.95 -22.66 -5.54
N ILE A 217 -1.56 -21.60 -5.02
CA ILE A 217 -0.96 -20.70 -4.03
C ILE A 217 -1.82 -20.63 -2.77
N THR A 218 -1.18 -20.41 -1.63
CA THR A 218 -1.87 -20.20 -0.35
C THR A 218 -1.48 -18.83 0.18
N PRO A 219 -2.39 -17.82 0.11
CA PRO A 219 -2.16 -16.53 0.76
C PRO A 219 -1.93 -16.71 2.26
N ALA A 220 -1.13 -15.84 2.89
CA ALA A 220 -0.95 -15.86 4.33
C ALA A 220 -2.14 -15.20 5.05
N TYR A 221 -2.41 -15.62 6.28
CA TYR A 221 -3.36 -14.91 7.15
C TYR A 221 -2.63 -13.78 7.87
N PHE A 222 -2.95 -12.56 7.55
CA PHE A 222 -2.37 -11.39 8.22
C PHE A 222 -3.14 -11.05 9.49
N GLY A 223 -4.49 -11.21 9.48
CA GLY A 223 -5.29 -10.99 10.67
C GLY A 223 -6.70 -10.54 10.36
N TYR A 224 -7.32 -9.86 11.32
CA TYR A 224 -8.70 -9.39 11.20
C TYR A 224 -8.89 -8.02 11.83
N VAL A 225 -9.89 -7.29 11.33
CA VAL A 225 -10.42 -6.05 11.92
C VAL A 225 -11.88 -6.29 12.27
N PRO A 226 -12.26 -6.17 13.55
CA PRO A 226 -13.64 -6.38 13.96
C PRO A 226 -14.55 -5.24 13.51
N HIS A 227 -15.85 -5.53 13.36
CA HIS A 227 -16.85 -4.48 13.30
C HIS A 227 -16.85 -3.70 14.61
N ASP A 228 -16.64 -2.38 14.56
CA ASP A 228 -16.44 -1.56 15.73
C ASP A 228 -17.02 -0.15 15.52
N GLU A 229 -17.95 0.24 16.38
CA GLU A 229 -18.55 1.58 16.35
C GLU A 229 -17.54 2.69 16.67
N TYR A 230 -16.50 2.41 17.47
CA TYR A 230 -15.45 3.39 17.74
C TYR A 230 -14.64 3.76 16.49
N LEU A 231 -14.47 2.82 15.56
CA LEU A 231 -13.84 3.11 14.27
C LEU A 231 -14.68 4.13 13.48
N ARG A 232 -16.00 3.98 13.44
CA ARG A 232 -16.90 4.95 12.80
C ARG A 232 -16.88 6.32 13.49
N ARG A 233 -16.79 6.34 14.82
CA ARG A 233 -16.68 7.60 15.59
C ARG A 233 -15.36 8.32 15.33
N ALA A 234 -14.25 7.59 15.19
CA ALA A 234 -12.96 8.16 14.86
C ALA A 234 -12.98 8.81 13.47
N ILE A 235 -13.58 8.14 12.46
CA ILE A 235 -13.76 8.70 11.10
C ILE A 235 -14.51 10.04 11.14
N ARG A 236 -15.62 10.13 11.88
CA ARG A 236 -16.38 11.38 12.02
C ARG A 236 -15.58 12.50 12.67
N ARG A 237 -14.56 12.17 13.43
CA ARG A 237 -13.62 13.11 14.09
C ARG A 237 -12.39 13.39 13.24
N GLN A 238 -12.33 12.85 12.03
CA GLN A 238 -11.18 12.96 11.13
C GLN A 238 -9.86 12.57 11.80
N THR A 239 -9.88 11.45 12.50
CA THR A 239 -8.70 10.90 13.19
C THR A 239 -8.70 9.38 13.13
N THR A 240 -7.59 8.76 13.50
CA THR A 240 -7.48 7.30 13.55
C THR A 240 -8.11 6.74 14.82
N VAL A 241 -8.59 5.49 14.76
CA VAL A 241 -9.12 4.83 15.96
C VAL A 241 -8.03 4.50 16.96
N VAL A 242 -6.79 4.29 16.51
CA VAL A 242 -5.64 4.02 17.37
C VAL A 242 -5.24 5.24 18.21
N GLU A 243 -5.55 6.45 17.75
CA GLU A 243 -5.36 7.69 18.49
C GLU A 243 -6.57 8.03 19.36
N ALA A 244 -7.76 8.05 18.77
CA ALA A 244 -8.98 8.53 19.45
C ALA A 244 -9.51 7.53 20.50
N TYR A 245 -9.36 6.22 20.24
CA TYR A 245 -9.93 5.16 21.09
C TYR A 245 -8.98 3.96 21.21
N PRO A 246 -7.78 4.11 21.82
CA PRO A 246 -6.73 3.09 21.80
C PRO A 246 -7.12 1.77 22.47
N SER A 247 -8.12 1.79 23.35
CA SER A 247 -8.62 0.59 24.04
C SER A 247 -9.73 -0.11 23.28
N SER A 248 -10.18 0.40 22.13
CA SER A 248 -11.26 -0.20 21.35
C SER A 248 -10.83 -1.53 20.70
N PRO A 249 -11.78 -2.42 20.35
CA PRO A 249 -11.47 -3.68 19.69
C PRO A 249 -10.72 -3.50 18.37
N SER A 250 -11.10 -2.52 17.54
CA SER A 250 -10.44 -2.24 16.28
C SER A 250 -9.05 -1.64 16.48
N ALA A 251 -8.84 -0.71 17.43
CA ALA A 251 -7.52 -0.18 17.73
C ALA A 251 -6.54 -1.29 18.14
N ARG A 252 -6.97 -2.20 19.04
CA ARG A 252 -6.15 -3.36 19.41
C ARG A 252 -5.88 -4.30 18.22
N ALA A 253 -6.82 -4.41 17.27
CA ALA A 253 -6.58 -5.18 16.05
C ALA A 253 -5.51 -4.53 15.18
N PHE A 254 -5.57 -3.21 14.93
CA PHE A 254 -4.54 -2.49 14.17
C PHE A 254 -3.18 -2.53 14.87
N GLU A 255 -3.13 -2.43 16.20
CA GLU A 255 -1.87 -2.56 16.95
C GLU A 255 -1.25 -3.96 16.79
N ARG A 256 -2.05 -5.04 16.78
CA ARG A 256 -1.55 -6.39 16.48
C ARG A 256 -1.03 -6.51 15.06
N LEU A 257 -1.81 -6.02 14.06
CA LEU A 257 -1.37 -6.02 12.66
C LEU A 257 -0.07 -5.23 12.50
N ALA A 258 0.07 -4.08 13.17
CA ALA A 258 1.30 -3.29 13.14
C ALA A 258 2.49 -4.02 13.79
N ALA A 259 2.26 -4.75 14.88
CA ALA A 259 3.30 -5.58 15.50
C ALA A 259 3.79 -6.68 14.56
N ASP A 260 2.87 -7.37 13.88
CA ASP A 260 3.18 -8.41 12.91
C ASP A 260 3.89 -7.80 11.68
N ALA A 261 3.40 -6.67 11.17
CA ALA A 261 4.02 -5.95 10.05
C ALA A 261 5.43 -5.44 10.36
N ALA A 262 5.69 -5.02 11.59
CA ALA A 262 7.02 -4.58 12.03
C ALA A 262 8.05 -5.72 12.00
N SER A 263 7.60 -6.98 12.07
CA SER A 263 8.44 -8.17 11.97
C SER A 263 8.72 -8.61 10.52
N TRP A 264 8.09 -8.00 9.52
CA TRP A 264 8.34 -8.36 8.14
C TRP A 264 9.79 -8.12 7.77
N ALA A 265 10.48 -9.19 7.35
CA ALA A 265 11.81 -9.04 6.81
C ALA A 265 11.77 -8.16 5.57
N PRO A 266 12.60 -7.12 5.49
CA PRO A 266 12.70 -6.34 4.28
C PRO A 266 13.15 -7.23 3.11
N ALA A 267 12.74 -6.88 1.88
CA ALA A 267 13.19 -7.62 0.71
C ALA A 267 14.71 -7.47 0.57
N SER A 268 15.43 -8.59 0.53
CA SER A 268 16.87 -8.60 0.39
C SER A 268 17.31 -8.31 -1.05
N GLY A 269 18.41 -7.56 -1.22
CA GLY A 269 19.02 -7.25 -2.51
C GLY A 269 18.35 -6.11 -3.27
N ALA A 270 18.58 -6.04 -4.59
CA ALA A 270 18.08 -4.98 -5.48
C ALA A 270 16.56 -4.79 -5.48
N ARG A 271 15.80 -5.75 -4.95
CA ARG A 271 14.33 -5.70 -4.87
C ARG A 271 13.81 -4.92 -3.66
N GLY A 272 14.67 -4.46 -2.74
CA GLY A 272 14.30 -3.83 -1.48
C GLY A 272 14.15 -2.31 -1.53
N GLY A 273 14.54 -1.65 -2.62
CA GLY A 273 14.49 -0.19 -2.74
C GLY A 273 13.14 0.34 -3.22
N ILE A 274 12.81 1.56 -2.82
CA ILE A 274 11.64 2.27 -3.32
C ILE A 274 11.78 2.53 -4.84
N GLU A 275 12.99 2.71 -5.33
CA GLU A 275 13.32 2.85 -6.74
C GLU A 275 12.88 1.63 -7.54
N PHE A 276 13.11 0.42 -7.01
CA PHE A 276 12.66 -0.82 -7.65
C PHE A 276 11.13 -0.93 -7.73
N PHE A 277 10.42 -0.47 -6.70
CA PHE A 277 8.96 -0.37 -6.74
C PHE A 277 8.51 0.59 -7.86
N MET A 278 9.13 1.78 -7.94
CA MET A 278 8.80 2.77 -8.96
C MET A 278 9.12 2.27 -10.37
N GLU A 279 10.28 1.60 -10.58
CA GLU A 279 10.62 0.98 -11.86
C GLU A 279 9.61 -0.09 -12.28
N ARG A 280 9.09 -0.88 -11.35
CA ARG A 280 8.08 -1.91 -11.63
C ARG A 280 6.71 -1.33 -11.96
N MET A 281 6.36 -0.17 -11.43
CA MET A 281 5.17 0.56 -11.84
C MET A 281 5.25 0.96 -13.33
N ILE A 282 6.44 1.34 -13.78
CA ILE A 282 6.68 1.81 -15.15
C ILE A 282 6.79 0.66 -16.15
N ARG A 283 7.45 -0.41 -15.74
CA ARG A 283 7.69 -1.60 -16.55
C ARG A 283 7.12 -2.84 -15.85
N PRO A 284 5.80 -3.05 -15.95
CA PRO A 284 5.23 -4.25 -15.38
C PRO A 284 5.92 -5.49 -15.97
N PRO A 285 6.22 -6.51 -15.16
CA PRO A 285 6.83 -7.73 -15.66
C PRO A 285 5.93 -8.37 -16.74
N ALA A 286 6.55 -8.96 -17.75
CA ALA A 286 5.83 -9.66 -18.82
C ALA A 286 4.90 -10.74 -18.21
N PRO A 287 3.66 -10.89 -18.72
CA PRO A 287 2.76 -11.93 -18.26
C PRO A 287 3.39 -13.31 -18.48
N ARG A 288 3.14 -14.23 -17.55
CA ARG A 288 3.56 -15.63 -17.74
C ARG A 288 2.89 -16.19 -18.99
N PRO A 289 3.63 -16.93 -19.84
CA PRO A 289 3.00 -17.69 -20.91
C PRO A 289 1.95 -18.61 -20.29
N GLU A 290 0.78 -18.67 -20.92
CA GLU A 290 -0.26 -19.61 -20.50
C GLU A 290 0.33 -21.01 -20.60
N SER A 291 0.43 -21.71 -19.47
CA SER A 291 0.65 -23.15 -19.51
C SER A 291 -0.63 -23.75 -20.12
N VAL A 292 -0.52 -24.15 -21.38
CA VAL A 292 -1.56 -24.94 -22.05
C VAL A 292 -1.70 -26.20 -21.19
N ALA A 293 -2.76 -26.25 -20.40
CA ALA A 293 -3.16 -27.45 -19.70
C ALA A 293 -3.58 -28.46 -20.80
N GLN A 294 -2.72 -29.47 -21.01
CA GLN A 294 -3.10 -30.69 -21.69
C GLN A 294 -3.96 -31.54 -20.78
#